data_403353e2b846932db070b1aff30d0f05
#
_entry.id   403353e2b846932db070b1aff30d0f05
#
_cell.length_a   1.000
_cell.length_b   1.000
_cell.length_c   1.000
_cell.angle_alpha   90.00
_cell.angle_beta   90.00
_cell.angle_gamma   90.00
#
_symmetry.space_group_name_H-M   'P 1'
#
loop_
_entity.id
_entity.type
_entity.pdbx_description
1 polymer ?
#
loop_
_entity_poly.entity_id
_entity_poly.type
_entity_poly.pdbx_seq_one_letter_code
_entity_poly.pdbx_strand_id
1 'polypeptide(L)'
;MAVLIMVALVVAVMLGLVIGPVSIAATRILGDAFSHLGIGHSTLTSTQSSIVWQLRAPRMVLGLLAGSMLAVAGGTYQGVFRNPLADPYLLGVAAGAGLGATLAIVDVANAATVPTWTPLLAFVGAMLAVTLTWVIGGRSMRSTAATLVLAGVAVSALFTSAQTFLQQRSSVQSIANVYIWLLGSLANASWHSVLVVIPYVVVCALVCVLAGRALDVMSVGDDEARSLGLSVRSVRLVVVVASSLGTAAVVSVVGLIGFVGIIVPHIVRLLVGTSYRRILPLSVLFGAAFLVLADTVARTVMAPSELPLGVVTAVIGAPVFVVILSVRRMGHS
;
A
#
# COMPACT_ATOMS: atom_id res chain seq x y z
N MET A 1 11.71 18.96 9.43
CA MET A 1 11.26 17.98 8.42
C MET A 1 9.97 17.26 8.84
N ALA A 2 9.90 16.60 10.01
CA ALA A 2 8.67 15.94 10.47
C ALA A 2 7.46 16.88 10.53
N VAL A 3 7.62 18.10 11.01
CA VAL A 3 6.56 19.12 11.05
C VAL A 3 6.05 19.46 9.63
N LEU A 4 6.96 19.58 8.65
CA LEU A 4 6.57 19.87 7.27
C LEU A 4 5.74 18.73 6.67
N ILE A 5 6.13 17.48 6.91
CA ILE A 5 5.39 16.29 6.45
C ILE A 5 4.03 16.20 7.16
N MET A 6 3.97 16.53 8.45
CA MET A 6 2.70 16.58 9.19
C MET A 6 1.76 17.66 8.64
N VAL A 7 2.28 18.84 8.33
CA VAL A 7 1.49 19.91 7.68
C VAL A 7 1.00 19.45 6.31
N ALA A 8 1.86 18.82 5.50
CA ALA A 8 1.47 18.26 4.21
C ALA A 8 0.37 17.19 4.35
N LEU A 9 0.45 16.34 5.38
CA LEU A 9 -0.56 15.33 5.68
C LEU A 9 -1.91 15.99 6.03
N VAL A 10 -1.91 16.99 6.92
CA VAL A 10 -3.12 17.73 7.29
C VAL A 10 -3.74 18.41 6.06
N VAL A 11 -2.91 19.05 5.24
CA VAL A 11 -3.36 19.68 3.99
C VAL A 11 -3.94 18.64 3.04
N ALA A 12 -3.29 17.49 2.87
CA ALA A 12 -3.79 16.40 2.03
C ALA A 12 -5.16 15.89 2.49
N VAL A 13 -5.34 15.70 3.80
CA VAL A 13 -6.63 15.29 4.40
C VAL A 13 -7.71 16.35 4.15
N MET A 14 -7.39 17.61 4.39
CA MET A 14 -8.34 18.72 4.16
C MET A 14 -8.74 18.83 2.69
N LEU A 15 -7.77 18.78 1.77
CA LEU A 15 -8.05 18.78 0.34
C LEU A 15 -8.92 17.59 -0.06
N GLY A 16 -8.62 16.40 0.46
CA GLY A 16 -9.38 15.19 0.20
C GLY A 16 -10.81 15.24 0.71
N LEU A 17 -11.10 15.90 1.82
CA LEU A 17 -12.46 16.09 2.33
C LEU A 17 -13.24 17.17 1.57
N VAL A 18 -12.57 18.24 1.16
CA VAL A 18 -13.20 19.40 0.49
C VAL A 18 -13.43 19.14 -0.98
N ILE A 19 -12.41 18.64 -1.68
CA ILE A 19 -12.42 18.48 -3.14
C ILE A 19 -13.17 17.19 -3.54
N GLY A 20 -14.11 17.31 -4.49
CA GLY A 20 -14.86 16.18 -5.03
C GLY A 20 -16.01 16.67 -5.92
N PRO A 21 -16.80 15.76 -6.52
CA PRO A 21 -17.91 16.13 -7.43
C PRO A 21 -18.93 17.11 -6.80
N VAL A 22 -19.12 17.04 -5.49
CA VAL A 22 -19.93 17.98 -4.72
C VAL A 22 -18.96 18.83 -3.90
N SER A 23 -18.86 20.14 -4.17
CA SER A 23 -18.03 21.06 -3.40
C SER A 23 -18.66 21.35 -2.03
N ILE A 24 -17.92 21.10 -0.95
CA ILE A 24 -18.34 21.41 0.43
C ILE A 24 -17.24 22.26 1.06
N ALA A 25 -17.59 23.44 1.56
CA ALA A 25 -16.62 24.35 2.14
C ALA A 25 -15.94 23.73 3.40
N ALA A 26 -14.63 23.91 3.51
CA ALA A 26 -13.84 23.40 4.64
C ALA A 26 -14.38 23.86 5.99
N THR A 27 -14.81 25.12 6.08
CA THR A 27 -15.39 25.71 7.30
C THR A 27 -16.65 24.97 7.76
N ARG A 28 -17.49 24.52 6.83
CA ARG A 28 -18.70 23.74 7.14
C ARG A 28 -18.34 22.34 7.63
N ILE A 29 -17.35 21.67 7.01
CA ILE A 29 -16.87 20.36 7.43
C ILE A 29 -16.29 20.43 8.84
N LEU A 30 -15.45 21.42 9.12
CA LEU A 30 -14.89 21.64 10.46
C LEU A 30 -15.97 21.98 11.47
N GLY A 31 -16.92 22.85 11.13
CA GLY A 31 -18.05 23.17 12.01
C GLY A 31 -18.89 21.94 12.36
N ASP A 32 -19.15 21.06 11.37
CA ASP A 32 -19.86 19.81 11.60
C ASP A 32 -19.05 18.84 12.48
N ALA A 33 -17.74 18.70 12.24
CA ALA A 33 -16.86 17.91 13.08
C ALA A 33 -16.84 18.39 14.53
N PHE A 34 -16.79 19.70 14.76
CA PHE A 34 -16.86 20.27 16.11
C PHE A 34 -18.24 20.08 16.77
N SER A 35 -19.31 20.12 15.97
CA SER A 35 -20.66 19.87 16.50
C SER A 35 -20.83 18.44 17.06
N HIS A 36 -20.17 17.45 16.44
CA HIS A 36 -20.12 16.07 16.98
C HIS A 36 -19.35 15.96 18.31
N LEU A 37 -18.48 16.93 18.61
CA LEU A 37 -17.80 17.04 19.90
C LEU A 37 -18.57 17.92 20.92
N GLY A 38 -19.79 18.33 20.58
CA GLY A 38 -20.62 19.18 21.42
C GLY A 38 -20.28 20.69 21.35
N ILE A 39 -19.47 21.10 20.37
CA ILE A 39 -19.02 22.50 20.19
C ILE A 39 -19.69 23.09 18.96
N GLY A 40 -20.63 24.01 19.14
CA GLY A 40 -21.32 24.72 18.04
C GLY A 40 -22.45 23.91 17.42
N HIS A 41 -22.87 24.33 16.20
CA HIS A 41 -23.95 23.70 15.44
C HIS A 41 -23.47 23.32 14.05
N SER A 42 -23.94 22.16 13.55
CA SER A 42 -23.69 21.76 12.15
C SER A 42 -24.41 22.71 11.20
N THR A 43 -23.70 23.12 10.16
CA THR A 43 -24.25 23.91 9.04
C THR A 43 -24.39 23.08 7.77
N LEU A 44 -24.09 21.77 7.84
CA LEU A 44 -24.27 20.82 6.75
C LEU A 44 -25.73 20.38 6.65
N THR A 45 -26.22 20.20 5.43
CA THR A 45 -27.45 19.47 5.20
C THR A 45 -27.26 17.98 5.50
N SER A 46 -28.32 17.23 5.77
CA SER A 46 -28.27 15.78 6.00
C SER A 46 -27.53 15.03 4.87
N THR A 47 -27.79 15.42 3.62
CA THR A 47 -27.10 14.88 2.44
C THR A 47 -25.61 15.20 2.45
N GLN A 48 -25.22 16.44 2.75
CA GLN A 48 -23.82 16.84 2.82
C GLN A 48 -23.09 16.10 3.95
N SER A 49 -23.70 15.97 5.12
CA SER A 49 -23.15 15.20 6.24
C SER A 49 -22.95 13.72 5.87
N SER A 50 -23.91 13.09 5.20
CA SER A 50 -23.77 11.72 4.70
C SER A 50 -22.61 11.59 3.69
N ILE A 51 -22.47 12.55 2.75
CA ILE A 51 -21.34 12.54 1.80
C ILE A 51 -19.99 12.64 2.53
N VAL A 52 -19.88 13.51 3.54
CA VAL A 52 -18.62 13.67 4.28
C VAL A 52 -18.31 12.44 5.12
N TRP A 53 -19.24 11.98 5.95
CA TRP A 53 -18.95 10.98 6.97
C TRP A 53 -19.11 9.54 6.52
N GLN A 54 -19.94 9.26 5.51
CA GLN A 54 -20.19 7.90 5.03
C GLN A 54 -19.46 7.56 3.74
N LEU A 55 -19.07 8.56 2.94
CA LEU A 55 -18.35 8.33 1.69
C LEU A 55 -16.91 8.84 1.76
N ARG A 56 -16.71 10.13 2.08
CA ARG A 56 -15.36 10.74 2.03
C ARG A 56 -14.48 10.34 3.20
N ALA A 57 -14.98 10.37 4.42
CA ALA A 57 -14.18 10.06 5.60
C ALA A 57 -13.62 8.64 5.60
N PRO A 58 -14.40 7.56 5.38
CA PRO A 58 -13.84 6.21 5.31
C PRO A 58 -12.86 6.05 4.15
N ARG A 59 -13.09 6.71 2.99
CA ARG A 59 -12.19 6.72 1.85
C ARG A 59 -10.85 7.36 2.20
N MET A 60 -10.89 8.50 2.89
CA MET A 60 -9.70 9.21 3.38
C MET A 60 -8.91 8.36 4.36
N VAL A 61 -9.58 7.80 5.37
CA VAL A 61 -8.92 6.97 6.39
C VAL A 61 -8.31 5.71 5.76
N LEU A 62 -9.02 5.06 4.85
CA LEU A 62 -8.49 3.89 4.14
C LEU A 62 -7.28 4.26 3.26
N GLY A 63 -7.32 5.43 2.61
CA GLY A 63 -6.19 5.97 1.85
C GLY A 63 -4.97 6.25 2.73
N LEU A 64 -5.17 6.85 3.91
CA LEU A 64 -4.11 7.07 4.89
C LEU A 64 -3.47 5.75 5.34
N LEU A 65 -4.27 4.75 5.67
CA LEU A 65 -3.82 3.43 6.11
C LEU A 65 -3.06 2.71 4.98
N ALA A 66 -3.62 2.70 3.78
CA ALA A 66 -3.01 2.03 2.63
C ALA A 66 -1.68 2.68 2.24
N GLY A 67 -1.64 4.00 2.11
CA GLY A 67 -0.42 4.73 1.80
C GLY A 67 0.66 4.55 2.85
N SER A 68 0.31 4.61 4.13
CA SER A 68 1.22 4.35 5.25
C SER A 68 1.83 2.96 5.18
N MET A 69 0.99 1.94 5.02
CA MET A 69 1.43 0.55 5.04
C MET A 69 2.31 0.21 3.85
N LEU A 70 1.88 0.58 2.64
CA LEU A 70 2.65 0.33 1.42
C LEU A 70 4.02 1.02 1.46
N ALA A 71 4.07 2.26 1.93
CA ALA A 71 5.32 3.01 2.03
C ALA A 71 6.28 2.43 3.07
N VAL A 72 5.80 2.09 4.27
CA VAL A 72 6.66 1.51 5.30
C VAL A 72 7.11 0.09 4.94
N ALA A 73 6.24 -0.72 4.33
CA ALA A 73 6.59 -2.05 3.83
C ALA A 73 7.66 -1.97 2.74
N GLY A 74 7.52 -1.03 1.79
CA GLY A 74 8.53 -0.78 0.76
C GLY A 74 9.86 -0.38 1.35
N GLY A 75 9.90 0.60 2.26
CA GLY A 75 11.12 1.01 2.96
C GLY A 75 11.77 -0.12 3.75
N THR A 76 10.96 -0.98 4.38
CA THR A 76 11.42 -2.17 5.09
C THR A 76 12.05 -3.19 4.14
N TYR A 77 11.40 -3.47 3.01
CA TYR A 77 11.95 -4.37 1.98
C TYR A 77 13.24 -3.83 1.38
N GLN A 78 13.32 -2.52 1.13
CA GLN A 78 14.58 -1.89 0.69
C GLN A 78 15.72 -2.12 1.67
N GLY A 79 15.43 -2.09 2.98
CA GLY A 79 16.41 -2.40 4.03
C GLY A 79 16.82 -3.87 4.08
N VAL A 80 15.84 -4.76 4.09
CA VAL A 80 16.06 -6.23 4.16
C VAL A 80 16.82 -6.76 2.96
N PHE A 81 16.45 -6.31 1.75
CA PHE A 81 17.04 -6.76 0.49
C PHE A 81 18.25 -5.94 0.06
N ARG A 82 18.59 -4.88 0.80
CA ARG A 82 19.64 -3.91 0.46
C ARG A 82 19.52 -3.43 -0.99
N ASN A 83 18.29 -3.28 -1.44
CA ASN A 83 17.95 -2.86 -2.78
C ASN A 83 16.94 -1.70 -2.71
N PRO A 84 17.30 -0.48 -3.15
CA PRO A 84 16.41 0.67 -3.12
C PRO A 84 15.20 0.54 -4.07
N LEU A 85 15.20 -0.48 -4.93
CA LEU A 85 14.12 -0.79 -5.87
C LEU A 85 13.18 -1.89 -5.33
N ALA A 86 13.43 -2.38 -4.11
CA ALA A 86 12.57 -3.40 -3.51
C ALA A 86 11.18 -2.82 -3.24
N ASP A 87 10.18 -3.61 -3.62
CA ASP A 87 8.76 -3.29 -3.56
C ASP A 87 8.03 -4.28 -2.63
N PRO A 88 6.96 -3.90 -1.93
CA PRO A 88 6.18 -4.80 -1.10
C PRO A 88 5.63 -6.04 -1.84
N TYR A 89 5.55 -5.99 -3.16
CA TYR A 89 5.03 -7.08 -4.00
C TYR A 89 6.07 -8.14 -4.40
N LEU A 90 7.35 -7.91 -4.11
CA LEU A 90 8.48 -8.78 -4.51
C LEU A 90 8.32 -10.27 -4.12
N LEU A 91 7.62 -10.54 -3.03
CA LEU A 91 7.42 -11.91 -2.54
C LEU A 91 6.11 -12.54 -3.03
N GLY A 92 5.52 -12.00 -4.10
CA GLY A 92 4.34 -12.56 -4.73
C GLY A 92 3.00 -12.10 -4.14
N VAL A 93 2.98 -11.15 -3.21
CA VAL A 93 1.75 -10.63 -2.59
C VAL A 93 0.73 -10.19 -3.65
N ALA A 94 1.16 -9.44 -4.67
CA ALA A 94 0.27 -8.96 -5.74
C ALA A 94 -0.32 -10.08 -6.58
N ALA A 95 0.52 -11.04 -7.02
CA ALA A 95 0.08 -12.17 -7.82
C ALA A 95 -0.87 -13.08 -7.02
N GLY A 96 -0.55 -13.31 -5.74
CA GLY A 96 -1.41 -14.08 -4.84
C GLY A 96 -2.76 -13.41 -4.60
N ALA A 97 -2.76 -12.11 -4.32
CA ALA A 97 -3.99 -11.33 -4.15
C ALA A 97 -4.83 -11.32 -5.43
N GLY A 98 -4.18 -11.13 -6.58
CA GLY A 98 -4.82 -11.17 -7.90
C GLY A 98 -5.48 -12.51 -8.21
N LEU A 99 -4.78 -13.62 -7.95
CA LEU A 99 -5.37 -14.96 -8.10
C LEU A 99 -6.56 -15.18 -7.16
N GLY A 100 -6.42 -14.81 -5.88
CA GLY A 100 -7.49 -14.93 -4.90
C GLY A 100 -8.72 -14.11 -5.25
N ALA A 101 -8.53 -12.85 -5.68
CA ALA A 101 -9.62 -12.00 -6.17
C ALA A 101 -10.27 -12.59 -7.44
N THR A 102 -9.45 -13.11 -8.36
CA THR A 102 -9.96 -13.75 -9.59
C THR A 102 -10.81 -14.96 -9.26
N LEU A 103 -10.39 -15.82 -8.34
CA LEU A 103 -11.19 -16.95 -7.88
C LEU A 103 -12.55 -16.48 -7.33
N ALA A 104 -12.56 -15.43 -6.49
CA ALA A 104 -13.79 -14.90 -5.94
C ALA A 104 -14.75 -14.38 -7.02
N ILE A 105 -14.23 -13.62 -7.99
CA ILE A 105 -15.03 -12.93 -9.00
C ILE A 105 -15.54 -13.89 -10.07
N VAL A 106 -14.73 -14.90 -10.45
CA VAL A 106 -15.06 -15.83 -11.54
C VAL A 106 -16.03 -16.92 -11.10
N ASP A 107 -15.95 -17.37 -9.83
CA ASP A 107 -16.80 -18.43 -9.29
C ASP A 107 -18.29 -18.03 -9.22
N VAL A 108 -18.57 -16.74 -9.15
CA VAL A 108 -19.94 -16.22 -9.18
C VAL A 108 -20.35 -15.96 -10.63
N ALA A 109 -20.79 -17.01 -11.32
CA ALA A 109 -21.31 -16.91 -12.68
C ALA A 109 -22.41 -15.84 -12.77
N ASN A 110 -22.20 -14.83 -13.62
CA ASN A 110 -23.12 -13.69 -13.85
C ASN A 110 -23.21 -12.64 -12.72
N ALA A 111 -22.25 -12.53 -11.81
CA ALA A 111 -22.26 -11.44 -10.84
C ALA A 111 -22.06 -10.09 -11.53
N ALA A 112 -23.11 -9.27 -11.53
CA ALA A 112 -23.02 -7.87 -11.98
C ALA A 112 -22.10 -7.03 -11.06
N THR A 113 -21.76 -7.55 -9.88
CA THR A 113 -20.98 -6.87 -8.84
C THR A 113 -19.86 -7.77 -8.31
N VAL A 114 -18.79 -7.17 -7.84
CA VAL A 114 -17.69 -7.87 -7.16
C VAL A 114 -18.21 -8.47 -5.83
N PRO A 115 -18.02 -9.78 -5.57
CA PRO A 115 -18.50 -10.42 -4.36
C PRO A 115 -17.89 -9.82 -3.09
N THR A 116 -18.69 -9.75 -2.01
CA THR A 116 -18.25 -9.17 -0.71
C THR A 116 -17.14 -9.97 -0.03
N TRP A 117 -16.95 -11.22 -0.40
CA TRP A 117 -15.88 -12.10 0.12
C TRP A 117 -14.56 -12.06 -0.69
N THR A 118 -14.53 -11.26 -1.79
CA THR A 118 -13.32 -11.03 -2.59
C THR A 118 -12.10 -10.60 -1.74
N PRO A 119 -12.22 -9.68 -0.77
CA PRO A 119 -11.10 -9.32 0.09
C PRO A 119 -10.53 -10.52 0.86
N LEU A 120 -11.37 -11.44 1.34
CA LEU A 120 -10.92 -12.62 2.06
C LEU A 120 -10.05 -13.53 1.18
N LEU A 121 -10.51 -13.86 -0.04
CA LEU A 121 -9.74 -14.71 -0.94
C LEU A 121 -8.49 -14.00 -1.46
N ALA A 122 -8.54 -12.69 -1.72
CA ALA A 122 -7.37 -11.92 -2.08
C ALA A 122 -6.31 -11.94 -0.96
N PHE A 123 -6.73 -11.77 0.30
CA PHE A 123 -5.85 -11.87 1.46
C PHE A 123 -5.23 -13.27 1.59
N VAL A 124 -6.04 -14.32 1.53
CA VAL A 124 -5.58 -15.72 1.60
C VAL A 124 -4.61 -16.03 0.47
N GLY A 125 -4.93 -15.63 -0.76
CA GLY A 125 -4.06 -15.81 -1.92
C GLY A 125 -2.71 -15.10 -1.76
N ALA A 126 -2.71 -13.86 -1.25
CA ALA A 126 -1.49 -13.12 -0.94
C ALA A 126 -0.62 -13.84 0.10
N MET A 127 -1.23 -14.31 1.19
CA MET A 127 -0.52 -15.02 2.26
C MET A 127 0.00 -16.38 1.81
N LEU A 128 -0.73 -17.09 0.95
CA LEU A 128 -0.26 -18.33 0.33
C LEU A 128 0.99 -18.10 -0.55
N ALA A 129 0.97 -17.05 -1.38
CA ALA A 129 2.12 -16.70 -2.22
C ALA A 129 3.36 -16.38 -1.38
N VAL A 130 3.22 -15.56 -0.34
CA VAL A 130 4.32 -15.23 0.59
C VAL A 130 4.84 -16.47 1.31
N THR A 131 3.94 -17.33 1.80
CA THR A 131 4.31 -18.56 2.49
C THR A 131 5.08 -19.51 1.57
N LEU A 132 4.61 -19.71 0.34
CA LEU A 132 5.31 -20.51 -0.67
C LEU A 132 6.68 -19.92 -0.99
N THR A 133 6.76 -18.62 -1.20
CA THR A 133 8.03 -17.92 -1.43
C THR A 133 9.00 -18.15 -0.28
N TRP A 134 8.53 -18.05 0.97
CA TRP A 134 9.36 -18.31 2.14
C TRP A 134 9.78 -19.76 2.26
N VAL A 135 8.89 -20.72 2.01
CA VAL A 135 9.20 -22.16 2.06
C VAL A 135 10.24 -22.54 1.01
N ILE A 136 10.15 -21.98 -0.20
CA ILE A 136 11.07 -22.26 -1.31
C ILE A 136 12.41 -21.55 -1.09
N GLY A 137 12.40 -20.25 -0.80
CA GLY A 137 13.59 -19.42 -0.77
C GLY A 137 14.20 -19.21 0.63
N GLY A 138 13.42 -19.36 1.71
CA GLY A 138 13.81 -18.99 3.08
C GLY A 138 14.27 -20.16 3.97
N ARG A 139 14.06 -21.40 3.55
CA ARG A 139 14.23 -22.60 4.40
C ARG A 139 15.70 -22.99 4.60
N SER A 140 16.59 -22.66 3.67
CA SER A 140 18.02 -22.98 3.79
C SER A 140 18.71 -22.10 4.83
N MET A 141 19.63 -22.66 5.60
CA MET A 141 20.51 -21.89 6.49
C MET A 141 21.42 -20.91 5.73
N ARG A 142 21.64 -21.13 4.43
CA ARG A 142 22.39 -20.25 3.51
C ARG A 142 21.47 -19.36 2.67
N SER A 143 20.18 -19.25 3.05
CA SER A 143 19.21 -18.42 2.32
C SER A 143 19.66 -16.95 2.32
N THR A 144 19.89 -16.44 1.13
CA THR A 144 20.23 -15.04 0.89
C THR A 144 18.98 -14.23 0.52
N ALA A 145 19.08 -12.90 0.58
CA ALA A 145 18.04 -12.02 0.08
C ALA A 145 17.70 -12.32 -1.41
N ALA A 146 18.71 -12.65 -2.21
CA ALA A 146 18.53 -12.99 -3.63
C ALA A 146 17.70 -14.26 -3.85
N THR A 147 17.89 -15.31 -3.04
CA THR A 147 17.08 -16.55 -3.14
C THR A 147 15.60 -16.32 -2.82
N LEU A 148 15.29 -15.42 -1.87
CA LEU A 148 13.91 -15.05 -1.59
C LEU A 148 13.27 -14.30 -2.75
N VAL A 149 14.00 -13.37 -3.37
CA VAL A 149 13.51 -12.63 -4.54
C VAL A 149 13.25 -13.57 -5.72
N LEU A 150 14.19 -14.49 -6.03
CA LEU A 150 14.02 -15.46 -7.11
C LEU A 150 12.82 -16.39 -6.86
N ALA A 151 12.64 -16.86 -5.61
CA ALA A 151 11.47 -17.64 -5.23
C ALA A 151 10.18 -16.83 -5.42
N GLY A 152 10.18 -15.55 -5.04
CA GLY A 152 9.05 -14.64 -5.24
C GLY A 152 8.68 -14.46 -6.71
N VAL A 153 9.68 -14.34 -7.59
CA VAL A 153 9.45 -14.26 -9.05
C VAL A 153 8.82 -15.56 -9.57
N ALA A 154 9.33 -16.72 -9.16
CA ALA A 154 8.79 -18.01 -9.59
C ALA A 154 7.34 -18.21 -9.10
N VAL A 155 7.07 -17.91 -7.84
CA VAL A 155 5.72 -17.98 -7.26
C VAL A 155 4.78 -17.00 -7.95
N SER A 156 5.23 -15.77 -8.20
CA SER A 156 4.44 -14.76 -8.93
C SER A 156 4.07 -15.24 -10.34
N ALA A 157 5.01 -15.82 -11.07
CA ALA A 157 4.77 -16.38 -12.41
C ALA A 157 3.73 -17.51 -12.36
N LEU A 158 3.83 -18.43 -11.40
CA LEU A 158 2.87 -19.52 -11.21
C LEU A 158 1.46 -18.97 -10.93
N PHE A 159 1.33 -18.04 -9.97
CA PHE A 159 0.03 -17.49 -9.58
C PHE A 159 -0.59 -16.65 -10.71
N THR A 160 0.22 -15.86 -11.42
CA THR A 160 -0.25 -15.09 -12.58
C THR A 160 -0.70 -16.01 -13.72
N SER A 161 0.01 -17.12 -13.97
CA SER A 161 -0.39 -18.11 -14.98
C SER A 161 -1.71 -18.78 -14.60
N ALA A 162 -1.89 -19.16 -13.33
CA ALA A 162 -3.16 -19.70 -12.85
C ALA A 162 -4.30 -18.68 -12.95
N GLN A 163 -4.04 -17.41 -12.61
CA GLN A 163 -4.99 -16.32 -12.77
C GLN A 163 -5.42 -16.15 -14.23
N THR A 164 -4.46 -16.11 -15.17
CA THR A 164 -4.73 -16.00 -16.60
C THR A 164 -5.55 -17.18 -17.12
N PHE A 165 -5.23 -18.40 -16.68
CA PHE A 165 -6.00 -19.59 -17.04
C PHE A 165 -7.47 -19.48 -16.60
N LEU A 166 -7.72 -19.02 -15.38
CA LEU A 166 -9.11 -18.81 -14.90
C LEU A 166 -9.84 -17.74 -15.72
N GLN A 167 -9.15 -16.64 -16.04
CA GLN A 167 -9.73 -15.55 -16.84
C GLN A 167 -10.13 -16.02 -18.25
N GLN A 168 -9.32 -16.87 -18.90
CA GLN A 168 -9.65 -17.39 -20.24
C GLN A 168 -10.92 -18.22 -20.28
N ARG A 169 -11.35 -18.79 -19.16
CA ARG A 169 -12.57 -19.60 -19.02
C ARG A 169 -13.75 -18.80 -18.49
N SER A 170 -13.59 -17.50 -18.32
CA SER A 170 -14.56 -16.64 -17.65
C SER A 170 -15.36 -15.79 -18.65
N SER A 171 -16.48 -15.23 -18.19
CA SER A 171 -17.25 -14.26 -18.96
C SER A 171 -16.48 -12.94 -19.15
N VAL A 172 -16.80 -12.20 -20.21
CA VAL A 172 -16.22 -10.86 -20.46
C VAL A 172 -16.46 -9.94 -19.27
N GLN A 173 -17.62 -10.03 -18.64
CA GLN A 173 -17.95 -9.21 -17.46
C GLN A 173 -17.05 -9.55 -16.26
N SER A 174 -16.82 -10.83 -15.99
CA SER A 174 -15.91 -11.26 -14.92
C SER A 174 -14.48 -10.77 -15.17
N ILE A 175 -14.00 -10.87 -16.41
CA ILE A 175 -12.68 -10.35 -16.81
C ILE A 175 -12.58 -8.84 -16.55
N ALA A 176 -13.61 -8.07 -16.93
CA ALA A 176 -13.66 -6.63 -16.69
C ALA A 176 -13.62 -6.31 -15.19
N ASN A 177 -14.39 -7.03 -14.37
CA ASN A 177 -14.40 -6.84 -12.91
C ASN A 177 -13.03 -7.17 -12.28
N VAL A 178 -12.37 -8.26 -12.70
CA VAL A 178 -11.03 -8.60 -12.27
C VAL A 178 -10.04 -7.51 -12.67
N TYR A 179 -10.11 -7.02 -13.90
CA TYR A 179 -9.23 -5.96 -14.39
C TYR A 179 -9.39 -4.66 -13.57
N ILE A 180 -10.62 -4.24 -13.31
CA ILE A 180 -10.91 -3.06 -12.47
C ILE A 180 -10.33 -3.26 -11.06
N TRP A 181 -10.52 -4.45 -10.47
CA TRP A 181 -9.97 -4.76 -9.15
C TRP A 181 -8.44 -4.70 -9.12
N LEU A 182 -7.76 -5.24 -10.16
CA LEU A 182 -6.30 -5.22 -10.28
C LEU A 182 -5.72 -3.80 -10.42
N LEU A 183 -6.48 -2.85 -10.95
CA LEU A 183 -6.05 -1.46 -11.08
C LEU A 183 -6.06 -0.68 -9.76
N GLY A 184 -6.67 -1.22 -8.71
CA GLY A 184 -6.77 -0.60 -7.40
C GLY A 184 -7.67 0.63 -7.34
N SER A 185 -8.48 0.73 -6.29
CA SER A 185 -9.44 1.84 -6.09
C SER A 185 -9.81 1.99 -4.61
N LEU A 186 -10.11 3.22 -4.21
CA LEU A 186 -10.72 3.56 -2.92
C LEU A 186 -12.22 3.89 -3.04
N ALA A 187 -12.83 3.74 -4.24
CA ALA A 187 -14.22 4.13 -4.49
C ALA A 187 -15.23 3.38 -3.61
N ASN A 188 -14.95 2.10 -3.27
CA ASN A 188 -15.79 1.26 -2.43
C ASN A 188 -15.39 1.28 -0.95
N ALA A 189 -14.65 2.30 -0.51
CA ALA A 189 -14.25 2.42 0.90
C ALA A 189 -15.46 2.57 1.81
N SER A 190 -15.43 1.83 2.92
CA SER A 190 -16.46 1.85 3.95
C SER A 190 -15.83 1.81 5.34
N TRP A 191 -16.56 2.21 6.37
CA TRP A 191 -16.08 2.09 7.75
C TRP A 191 -15.80 0.63 8.14
N HIS A 192 -16.56 -0.33 7.59
CA HIS A 192 -16.27 -1.75 7.80
C HIS A 192 -14.88 -2.12 7.26
N SER A 193 -14.56 -1.72 6.03
CA SER A 193 -13.24 -1.94 5.43
C SER A 193 -12.12 -1.30 6.24
N VAL A 194 -12.35 -0.08 6.74
CA VAL A 194 -11.39 0.63 7.60
C VAL A 194 -11.15 -0.15 8.89
N LEU A 195 -12.21 -0.57 9.59
CA LEU A 195 -12.10 -1.30 10.87
C LEU A 195 -11.39 -2.65 10.72
N VAL A 196 -11.59 -3.34 9.59
CA VAL A 196 -10.89 -4.60 9.29
C VAL A 196 -9.40 -4.38 9.06
N VAL A 197 -9.01 -3.31 8.36
CA VAL A 197 -7.62 -3.05 7.98
C VAL A 197 -6.80 -2.40 9.10
N ILE A 198 -7.39 -1.56 9.95
CA ILE A 198 -6.70 -0.83 11.03
C ILE A 198 -5.77 -1.72 11.86
N PRO A 199 -6.22 -2.84 12.47
CA PRO A 199 -5.37 -3.62 13.37
C PRO A 199 -4.13 -4.16 12.65
N TYR A 200 -4.27 -4.62 11.41
CA TYR A 200 -3.15 -5.10 10.61
C TYR A 200 -2.15 -3.99 10.31
N VAL A 201 -2.64 -2.83 9.85
CA VAL A 201 -1.76 -1.71 9.49
C VAL A 201 -1.04 -1.17 10.73
N VAL A 202 -1.75 -0.95 11.84
CA VAL A 202 -1.14 -0.42 13.06
C VAL A 202 -0.07 -1.36 13.61
N VAL A 203 -0.38 -2.65 13.76
CA VAL A 203 0.58 -3.63 14.29
C VAL A 203 1.76 -3.82 13.34
N CYS A 204 1.50 -4.03 12.05
CA CYS A 204 2.56 -4.30 11.08
C CYS A 204 3.45 -3.08 10.82
N ALA A 205 2.88 -1.87 10.70
CA ALA A 205 3.66 -0.66 10.56
C ALA A 205 4.50 -0.38 11.81
N LEU A 206 3.96 -0.61 13.00
CA LEU A 206 4.70 -0.47 14.25
C LEU A 206 5.90 -1.42 14.29
N VAL A 207 5.70 -2.70 13.97
CA VAL A 207 6.79 -3.69 13.89
C VAL A 207 7.87 -3.25 12.90
N CYS A 208 7.49 -2.79 11.71
CA CYS A 208 8.43 -2.29 10.70
C CYS A 208 9.21 -1.08 11.21
N VAL A 209 8.54 -0.10 11.81
CA VAL A 209 9.18 1.12 12.34
C VAL A 209 10.15 0.79 13.48
N LEU A 210 9.76 -0.08 14.40
CA LEU A 210 10.62 -0.51 15.52
C LEU A 210 11.86 -1.27 15.04
N ALA A 211 11.75 -1.98 13.91
CA ALA A 211 12.88 -2.69 13.29
C ALA A 211 13.91 -1.75 12.63
N GLY A 212 13.66 -0.45 12.55
CA GLY A 212 14.54 0.49 11.86
C GLY A 212 16.00 0.45 12.31
N ARG A 213 16.28 0.26 13.62
CA ARG A 213 17.65 0.09 14.14
C ARG A 213 18.31 -1.18 13.62
N ALA A 214 17.58 -2.29 13.63
CA ALA A 214 18.10 -3.56 13.14
C ALA A 214 18.37 -3.50 11.62
N LEU A 215 17.53 -2.80 10.86
CA LEU A 215 17.76 -2.57 9.42
C LEU A 215 18.96 -1.66 9.15
N ASP A 216 19.23 -0.66 9.99
CA ASP A 216 20.46 0.14 9.89
C ASP A 216 21.69 -0.75 10.08
N VAL A 217 21.70 -1.64 11.07
CA VAL A 217 22.81 -2.60 11.29
C VAL A 217 22.92 -3.59 10.12
N MET A 218 21.80 -4.11 9.60
CA MET A 218 21.80 -5.03 8.45
C MET A 218 22.27 -4.37 7.14
N SER A 219 22.23 -3.05 7.05
CA SER A 219 22.67 -2.33 5.85
C SER A 219 24.18 -2.45 5.57
N VAL A 220 24.99 -2.70 6.61
CA VAL A 220 26.46 -2.86 6.48
C VAL A 220 26.81 -4.23 5.88
N GLY A 221 26.07 -5.28 6.24
CA GLY A 221 26.31 -6.65 5.78
C GLY A 221 25.69 -7.66 6.73
N ASP A 222 25.36 -8.87 6.23
CA ASP A 222 24.77 -9.91 7.07
C ASP A 222 25.78 -10.47 8.08
N ASP A 223 27.05 -10.59 7.69
CA ASP A 223 28.12 -11.14 8.55
C ASP A 223 28.54 -10.11 9.60
N GLU A 224 28.67 -8.87 9.21
CA GLU A 224 28.93 -7.74 10.11
C GLU A 224 27.80 -7.57 11.12
N ALA A 225 26.54 -7.68 10.66
CA ALA A 225 25.39 -7.60 11.56
C ALA A 225 25.37 -8.76 12.59
N ARG A 226 25.76 -9.97 12.17
CA ARG A 226 25.91 -11.11 13.09
C ARG A 226 27.03 -10.91 14.10
N SER A 227 28.18 -10.37 13.68
CA SER A 227 29.30 -10.08 14.59
C SER A 227 28.93 -9.04 15.66
N LEU A 228 27.97 -8.15 15.36
CA LEU A 228 27.37 -7.22 16.31
C LEU A 228 26.25 -7.83 17.17
N GLY A 229 26.05 -9.15 17.10
CA GLY A 229 25.08 -9.88 17.92
C GLY A 229 23.64 -9.89 17.37
N LEU A 230 23.42 -9.38 16.13
CA LEU A 230 22.08 -9.35 15.54
C LEU A 230 21.69 -10.71 14.95
N SER A 231 20.54 -11.24 15.34
CA SER A 231 19.94 -12.40 14.68
C SER A 231 19.30 -12.00 13.35
N VAL A 232 20.12 -11.85 12.30
CA VAL A 232 19.71 -11.38 10.97
C VAL A 232 18.52 -12.19 10.42
N ARG A 233 18.51 -13.53 10.61
CA ARG A 233 17.43 -14.41 10.15
C ARG A 233 16.10 -14.09 10.84
N SER A 234 16.12 -13.91 12.16
CA SER A 234 14.89 -13.62 12.92
C SER A 234 14.35 -12.23 12.60
N VAL A 235 15.22 -11.23 12.52
CA VAL A 235 14.82 -9.87 12.12
C VAL A 235 14.22 -9.90 10.71
N ARG A 236 14.91 -10.54 9.74
CA ARG A 236 14.40 -10.66 8.36
C ARG A 236 13.03 -11.33 8.32
N LEU A 237 12.85 -12.44 9.06
CA LEU A 237 11.56 -13.14 9.13
C LEU A 237 10.46 -12.22 9.67
N VAL A 238 10.68 -11.60 10.83
CA VAL A 238 9.68 -10.74 11.49
C VAL A 238 9.26 -9.59 10.60
N VAL A 239 10.23 -8.87 10.01
CA VAL A 239 9.89 -7.69 9.19
C VAL A 239 9.28 -8.07 7.84
N VAL A 240 9.68 -9.21 7.24
CA VAL A 240 9.06 -9.73 6.02
C VAL A 240 7.62 -10.16 6.28
N VAL A 241 7.37 -10.89 7.37
CA VAL A 241 6.02 -11.31 7.75
C VAL A 241 5.14 -10.09 8.03
N ALA A 242 5.61 -9.13 8.84
CA ALA A 242 4.85 -7.92 9.14
C ALA A 242 4.56 -7.09 7.88
N SER A 243 5.57 -6.85 7.03
CA SER A 243 5.39 -6.09 5.79
C SER A 243 4.42 -6.80 4.84
N SER A 244 4.55 -8.12 4.67
CA SER A 244 3.67 -8.90 3.79
C SER A 244 2.25 -8.97 4.31
N LEU A 245 2.06 -9.21 5.61
CA LEU A 245 0.74 -9.29 6.25
C LEU A 245 -0.01 -7.96 6.15
N GLY A 246 0.66 -6.85 6.50
CA GLY A 246 0.07 -5.52 6.39
C GLY A 246 -0.25 -5.14 4.93
N THR A 247 0.66 -5.46 4.00
CA THR A 247 0.42 -5.24 2.55
C THR A 247 -0.75 -6.09 2.05
N ALA A 248 -0.82 -7.38 2.41
CA ALA A 248 -1.91 -8.27 2.02
C ALA A 248 -3.27 -7.76 2.54
N ALA A 249 -3.33 -7.30 3.80
CA ALA A 249 -4.55 -6.74 4.39
C ALA A 249 -5.02 -5.48 3.66
N VAL A 250 -4.11 -4.58 3.29
CA VAL A 250 -4.44 -3.38 2.52
C VAL A 250 -4.90 -3.76 1.11
N VAL A 251 -4.07 -4.52 0.39
CA VAL A 251 -4.33 -4.89 -1.02
C VAL A 251 -5.64 -5.66 -1.18
N SER A 252 -5.98 -6.51 -0.22
CA SER A 252 -7.24 -7.28 -0.28
C SER A 252 -8.48 -6.39 -0.38
N VAL A 253 -8.42 -5.18 0.18
CA VAL A 253 -9.55 -4.24 0.22
C VAL A 253 -9.46 -3.19 -0.89
N VAL A 254 -8.26 -2.67 -1.18
CA VAL A 254 -8.09 -1.55 -2.13
C VAL A 254 -7.61 -1.98 -3.52
N GLY A 255 -7.29 -3.27 -3.71
CA GLY A 255 -6.64 -3.76 -4.93
C GLY A 255 -5.16 -3.39 -5.01
N LEU A 256 -4.56 -3.52 -6.19
CA LEU A 256 -3.14 -3.30 -6.37
C LEU A 256 -2.84 -1.81 -6.59
N ILE A 257 -1.98 -1.25 -5.74
CA ILE A 257 -1.51 0.13 -5.84
C ILE A 257 0.01 0.11 -5.86
N GLY A 258 0.59 0.27 -7.05
CA GLY A 258 2.04 0.25 -7.24
C GLY A 258 2.73 1.58 -6.93
N PHE A 259 4.06 1.55 -6.99
CA PHE A 259 4.98 2.69 -6.87
C PHE A 259 5.07 3.36 -5.49
N VAL A 260 4.05 3.32 -4.65
CA VAL A 260 4.07 3.95 -3.31
C VAL A 260 5.23 3.42 -2.47
N GLY A 261 5.40 2.09 -2.45
CA GLY A 261 6.47 1.42 -1.68
C GLY A 261 7.88 1.67 -2.21
N ILE A 262 8.02 2.07 -3.47
CA ILE A 262 9.32 2.40 -4.06
C ILE A 262 9.66 3.87 -3.85
N ILE A 263 8.73 4.75 -4.23
CA ILE A 263 9.00 6.19 -4.35
C ILE A 263 9.04 6.88 -3.01
N VAL A 264 8.04 6.61 -2.16
CA VAL A 264 7.91 7.31 -0.88
C VAL A 264 9.15 7.14 -0.01
N PRO A 265 9.63 5.92 0.32
CA PRO A 265 10.84 5.77 1.13
C PRO A 265 12.09 6.31 0.42
N HIS A 266 12.11 6.33 -0.91
CA HIS A 266 13.22 6.91 -1.65
C HIS A 266 13.26 8.44 -1.51
N ILE A 267 12.13 9.14 -1.69
CA ILE A 267 12.02 10.59 -1.47
C ILE A 267 12.39 10.93 -0.02
N VAL A 268 11.85 10.18 0.94
CA VAL A 268 12.18 10.39 2.36
C VAL A 268 13.68 10.23 2.61
N ARG A 269 14.33 9.23 1.98
CA ARG A 269 15.78 9.03 2.08
C ARG A 269 16.59 10.21 1.57
N LEU A 270 16.16 10.85 0.48
CA LEU A 270 16.80 12.06 -0.04
C LEU A 270 16.67 13.24 0.93
N LEU A 271 15.60 13.30 1.71
CA LEU A 271 15.33 14.40 2.65
C LEU A 271 16.00 14.24 4.02
N VAL A 272 16.16 12.99 4.54
CA VAL A 272 16.59 12.75 5.92
C VAL A 272 17.82 11.85 6.05
N GLY A 273 18.42 11.45 4.91
CA GLY A 273 19.58 10.56 4.87
C GLY A 273 19.20 9.08 4.88
N THR A 274 20.20 8.21 5.10
CA THR A 274 20.10 6.76 4.83
C THR A 274 19.61 5.92 6.01
N SER A 275 19.44 6.49 7.22
CA SER A 275 19.05 5.73 8.40
C SER A 275 17.57 5.32 8.38
N TYR A 276 17.30 4.03 8.45
CA TYR A 276 15.96 3.45 8.50
C TYR A 276 15.15 3.86 9.74
N ARG A 277 15.82 4.21 10.83
CA ARG A 277 15.18 4.80 12.03
C ARG A 277 14.44 6.11 11.72
N ARG A 278 14.87 6.85 10.70
CA ARG A 278 14.22 8.10 10.25
C ARG A 278 13.33 7.84 9.04
N ILE A 279 13.79 7.01 8.11
CA ILE A 279 13.08 6.72 6.86
C ILE A 279 11.72 6.09 7.15
N LEU A 280 11.64 5.04 7.98
CA LEU A 280 10.40 4.28 8.16
C LEU A 280 9.27 5.10 8.79
N PRO A 281 9.44 5.81 9.92
CA PRO A 281 8.35 6.59 10.49
C PRO A 281 7.91 7.75 9.60
N LEU A 282 8.85 8.39 8.88
CA LEU A 282 8.50 9.46 7.94
C LEU A 282 7.83 8.91 6.67
N SER A 283 8.16 7.67 6.26
CA SER A 283 7.47 7.00 5.15
C SER A 283 6.01 6.69 5.48
N VAL A 284 5.67 6.38 6.73
CA VAL A 284 4.29 6.24 7.19
C VAL A 284 3.50 7.52 6.91
N LEU A 285 4.01 8.67 7.36
CA LEU A 285 3.33 9.95 7.23
C LEU A 285 3.28 10.43 5.76
N PHE A 286 4.41 10.33 5.07
CA PHE A 286 4.50 10.79 3.68
C PHE A 286 3.68 9.89 2.74
N GLY A 287 3.69 8.56 2.97
CA GLY A 287 2.89 7.60 2.21
C GLY A 287 1.38 7.84 2.38
N ALA A 288 0.95 8.13 3.60
CA ALA A 288 -0.42 8.53 3.90
C ALA A 288 -0.83 9.76 3.08
N ALA A 289 -0.04 10.84 3.15
CA ALA A 289 -0.32 12.07 2.41
C ALA A 289 -0.31 11.85 0.90
N PHE A 290 0.69 11.12 0.39
CA PHE A 290 0.84 10.83 -1.03
C PHE A 290 -0.37 10.12 -1.61
N LEU A 291 -0.84 9.06 -0.94
CA LEU A 291 -1.94 8.25 -1.47
C LEU A 291 -3.27 8.99 -1.43
N VAL A 292 -3.50 9.79 -0.39
CA VAL A 292 -4.68 10.66 -0.30
C VAL A 292 -4.69 11.72 -1.40
N LEU A 293 -3.56 12.35 -1.70
CA LEU A 293 -3.45 13.29 -2.81
C LEU A 293 -3.64 12.60 -4.15
N ALA A 294 -3.04 11.43 -4.36
CA ALA A 294 -3.24 10.62 -5.57
C ALA A 294 -4.72 10.25 -5.75
N ASP A 295 -5.43 9.87 -4.69
CA ASP A 295 -6.86 9.60 -4.72
C ASP A 295 -7.68 10.85 -5.05
N THR A 296 -7.30 12.00 -4.50
CA THR A 296 -7.96 13.28 -4.82
C THR A 296 -7.82 13.60 -6.30
N VAL A 297 -6.65 13.40 -6.90
CA VAL A 297 -6.42 13.53 -8.35
C VAL A 297 -7.26 12.51 -9.12
N ALA A 298 -7.25 11.23 -8.70
CA ALA A 298 -7.97 10.13 -9.37
C ALA A 298 -9.47 10.41 -9.56
N ARG A 299 -10.11 11.00 -8.56
CA ARG A 299 -11.56 11.29 -8.56
C ARG A 299 -11.95 12.65 -9.12
N THR A 300 -10.98 13.51 -9.51
CA THR A 300 -11.25 14.88 -9.98
C THR A 300 -10.91 15.09 -11.44
N VAL A 301 -9.85 14.48 -11.95
CA VAL A 301 -9.30 14.73 -13.29
C VAL A 301 -10.27 14.36 -14.41
N MET A 302 -11.06 13.30 -14.24
CA MET A 302 -12.03 12.84 -15.24
C MET A 302 -13.47 12.81 -14.71
N ALA A 303 -13.79 13.63 -13.69
CA ALA A 303 -15.14 13.65 -13.13
C ALA A 303 -16.23 13.79 -14.23
N PRO A 304 -17.34 13.06 -14.16
CA PRO A 304 -17.79 12.20 -13.04
C PRO A 304 -17.17 10.80 -12.97
N SER A 305 -16.40 10.36 -13.97
CA SER A 305 -15.66 9.09 -13.94
C SER A 305 -14.44 9.21 -13.05
N GLU A 306 -14.05 8.11 -12.39
CA GLU A 306 -12.85 8.06 -11.58
C GLU A 306 -11.73 7.30 -12.32
N LEU A 307 -10.51 7.82 -12.25
CA LEU A 307 -9.33 7.08 -12.69
C LEU A 307 -8.97 6.00 -11.67
N PRO A 308 -8.55 4.80 -12.12
CA PRO A 308 -7.98 3.81 -11.20
C PRO A 308 -6.77 4.37 -10.47
N LEU A 309 -6.69 4.14 -9.16
CA LEU A 309 -5.67 4.75 -8.31
C LEU A 309 -4.26 4.25 -8.66
N GLY A 310 -4.13 2.96 -9.03
CA GLY A 310 -2.87 2.38 -9.49
C GLY A 310 -2.33 3.06 -10.76
N VAL A 311 -3.21 3.52 -11.66
CA VAL A 311 -2.80 4.28 -12.85
C VAL A 311 -2.24 5.64 -12.44
N VAL A 312 -2.91 6.36 -11.55
CA VAL A 312 -2.45 7.68 -11.07
C VAL A 312 -1.10 7.55 -10.38
N THR A 313 -0.94 6.57 -9.48
CA THR A 313 0.34 6.36 -8.78
C THR A 313 1.45 5.93 -9.73
N ALA A 314 1.15 5.18 -10.79
CA ALA A 314 2.12 4.80 -11.82
C ALA A 314 2.54 5.99 -12.70
N VAL A 315 1.59 6.84 -13.12
CA VAL A 315 1.87 8.04 -13.94
C VAL A 315 2.74 9.04 -13.17
N ILE A 316 2.52 9.20 -11.87
CA ILE A 316 3.38 10.04 -11.02
C ILE A 316 4.71 9.33 -10.75
N GLY A 317 4.65 8.06 -10.48
CA GLY A 317 5.75 7.28 -9.98
C GLY A 317 6.82 6.93 -10.99
N ALA A 318 6.44 6.49 -12.17
CA ALA A 318 7.40 6.05 -13.17
C ALA A 318 8.34 7.18 -13.65
N PRO A 319 7.88 8.43 -13.93
CA PRO A 319 8.79 9.53 -14.25
C PRO A 319 9.75 9.87 -13.10
N VAL A 320 9.26 9.94 -11.87
CA VAL A 320 10.11 10.19 -10.69
C VAL A 320 11.20 9.13 -10.58
N PHE A 321 10.84 7.87 -10.79
CA PHE A 321 11.78 6.75 -10.76
C PHE A 321 12.86 6.86 -11.86
N VAL A 322 12.48 7.21 -13.09
CA VAL A 322 13.42 7.43 -14.21
C VAL A 322 14.41 8.56 -13.89
N VAL A 323 13.93 9.67 -13.35
CA VAL A 323 14.78 10.79 -12.92
C VAL A 323 15.79 10.34 -11.85
N ILE A 324 15.34 9.59 -10.85
CA ILE A 324 16.19 9.05 -9.79
C ILE A 324 17.32 8.18 -10.36
N LEU A 325 17.01 7.32 -11.32
CA LEU A 325 18.00 6.47 -11.97
C LEU A 325 19.01 7.26 -12.80
N SER A 326 18.57 8.29 -13.53
CA SER A 326 19.43 9.11 -14.37
C SER A 326 20.43 9.93 -13.56
N VAL A 327 19.99 10.53 -12.45
CA VAL A 327 20.87 11.32 -11.56
C VAL A 327 21.98 10.46 -10.94
N ARG A 328 21.68 9.21 -10.58
CA ARG A 328 22.70 8.29 -10.03
C ARG A 328 23.79 7.92 -11.05
N ARG A 329 23.44 7.79 -12.32
CA ARG A 329 24.42 7.50 -13.38
C ARG A 329 25.41 8.65 -13.57
N MET A 330 24.96 9.90 -13.47
CA MET A 330 25.83 11.09 -13.63
C MET A 330 26.76 11.34 -12.44
N GLY A 331 26.46 10.78 -11.26
CA GLY A 331 27.32 10.92 -10.08
C GLY A 331 28.45 9.86 -9.96
N HIS A 332 28.53 8.91 -10.91
CA HIS A 332 29.55 7.85 -10.95
C HIS A 332 30.43 7.93 -12.22
N SER A 333 30.21 8.95 -13.05
CA SER A 333 31.09 9.34 -14.17
C SER A 333 31.95 10.55 -13.77
#